data_fc82621cc68992fc0484a899caed2e0e
#
_entry.id   fc82621cc68992fc0484a899caed2e0e
#
_cell.length_a   1.000
_cell.length_b   1.000
_cell.length_c   1.000
_cell.angle_alpha   90.00
_cell.angle_beta   90.00
_cell.angle_gamma   90.00
#
_symmetry.space_group_name_H-M   'P 1'
#
loop_
_entity.id
_entity.type
_entity.pdbx_description
1 polymer ?
#
loop_
_entity_poly.entity_id
_entity_poly.type
_entity_poly.pdbx_seq_one_letter_code
_entity_poly.pdbx_strand_id
1 'polypeptide(L)'
;YGAVSAAQMRTLAKIATDFDRGYAHFTTRQNLQYNWIPLARAADVMDALAAVDMHGIQTSGNCIRNITSDAYAGVAPDEIVDPRPYCEILRQWSTLHPEFAFLPRKFKIAVSGAKEDRAAIGWHDIGLQLPI
;
A
#
# COMPACT_ATOMS: atom_id res chain seq x y z
N TYR A 1 1.78 3.17 1.33
CA TYR A 1 2.67 3.08 2.50
C TYR A 1 1.92 2.87 3.83
N GLY A 2 0.67 2.39 3.76
CA GLY A 2 -0.12 1.85 4.87
C GLY A 2 -0.89 2.85 5.74
N ALA A 3 -0.72 4.14 5.56
CA ALA A 3 -1.47 5.14 6.31
C ALA A 3 -2.94 5.17 5.85
N VAL A 4 -3.87 5.08 6.81
CA VAL A 4 -5.33 5.14 6.55
C VAL A 4 -5.99 6.06 7.57
N SER A 5 -6.97 6.83 7.11
CA SER A 5 -7.81 7.66 7.99
C SER A 5 -8.91 6.82 8.66
N ALA A 6 -9.52 7.39 9.70
CA ALA A 6 -10.67 6.76 10.34
C ALA A 6 -11.88 6.58 9.39
N ALA A 7 -12.09 7.52 8.46
CA ALA A 7 -13.14 7.40 7.44
C ALA A 7 -12.86 6.24 6.48
N GLN A 8 -11.62 6.15 5.98
CA GLN A 8 -11.17 5.04 5.13
C GLN A 8 -11.31 3.69 5.84
N MET A 9 -10.91 3.60 7.11
CA MET A 9 -11.05 2.36 7.89
C MET A 9 -12.52 1.94 8.05
N ARG A 10 -13.43 2.88 8.30
CA ARG A 10 -14.88 2.57 8.36
C ARG A 10 -15.41 2.07 7.02
N THR A 11 -14.98 2.69 5.91
CA THR A 11 -15.35 2.24 4.56
C THR A 11 -14.83 0.83 4.29
N LEU A 12 -13.58 0.54 4.64
CA LEU A 12 -13.02 -0.80 4.51
C LEU A 12 -13.80 -1.83 5.34
N ALA A 13 -14.17 -1.51 6.57
CA ALA A 13 -15.00 -2.39 7.39
C ALA A 13 -16.40 -2.61 6.78
N LYS A 14 -17.01 -1.55 6.24
CA LYS A 14 -18.31 -1.64 5.56
C LYS A 14 -18.23 -2.51 4.30
N ILE A 15 -17.18 -2.37 3.50
CA ILE A 15 -16.96 -3.24 2.34
C ILE A 15 -16.86 -4.71 2.75
N ALA A 16 -16.13 -5.02 3.83
CA ALA A 16 -16.05 -6.38 4.34
C ALA A 16 -17.43 -6.96 4.70
N THR A 17 -18.29 -6.14 5.30
CA THR A 17 -19.63 -6.56 5.73
C THR A 17 -20.62 -6.67 4.56
N ASP A 18 -20.61 -5.70 3.64
CA ASP A 18 -21.66 -5.60 2.60
C ASP A 18 -21.33 -6.42 1.35
N PHE A 19 -20.05 -6.66 1.06
CA PHE A 19 -19.59 -7.24 -0.19
C PHE A 19 -18.72 -8.51 -0.01
N ASP A 20 -18.17 -8.76 1.17
CA ASP A 20 -17.40 -9.94 1.48
C ASP A 20 -18.09 -10.73 2.62
N ARG A 21 -17.36 -11.47 3.42
CA ARG A 21 -17.87 -12.33 4.50
C ARG A 21 -17.78 -11.72 5.90
N GLY A 22 -17.72 -10.38 6.00
CA GLY A 22 -17.64 -9.65 7.25
C GLY A 22 -16.23 -9.54 7.83
N TYR A 23 -15.19 -9.95 7.10
CA TYR A 23 -13.77 -9.82 7.50
C TYR A 23 -12.87 -9.53 6.31
N ALA A 24 -11.68 -9.06 6.59
CA ALA A 24 -10.64 -8.80 5.62
C ALA A 24 -9.27 -9.17 6.19
N HIS A 25 -8.24 -9.21 5.35
CA HIS A 25 -6.90 -9.63 5.71
C HIS A 25 -5.90 -8.49 5.52
N PHE A 26 -5.24 -8.06 6.59
CA PHE A 26 -4.08 -7.17 6.50
C PHE A 26 -2.85 -7.94 6.02
N THR A 27 -2.18 -7.40 5.03
CA THR A 27 -1.01 -8.06 4.44
C THR A 27 0.30 -7.49 4.97
N THR A 28 1.38 -8.26 4.83
CA THR A 28 2.75 -7.81 5.16
C THR A 28 3.26 -6.67 4.26
N ARG A 29 2.51 -6.33 3.21
CA ARG A 29 2.82 -5.19 2.33
C ARG A 29 1.85 -4.03 2.52
N GLN A 30 1.28 -3.89 3.73
CA GLN A 30 0.44 -2.75 4.10
C GLN A 30 -0.77 -2.56 3.16
N ASN A 31 -1.33 -3.69 2.69
CA ASN A 31 -2.58 -3.73 1.96
C ASN A 31 -3.68 -4.36 2.81
N LEU A 32 -4.92 -4.15 2.41
CA LEU A 32 -6.07 -4.90 2.87
C LEU A 32 -6.57 -5.78 1.73
N GLN A 33 -6.80 -7.05 2.00
CA GLN A 33 -7.25 -8.03 1.02
C GLN A 33 -8.63 -8.56 1.38
N TYR A 34 -9.53 -8.52 0.40
CA TYR A 34 -10.81 -9.22 0.41
C TYR A 34 -10.71 -10.46 -0.45
N ASN A 35 -11.33 -11.56 -0.04
CA ASN A 35 -11.16 -12.85 -0.72
C ASN A 35 -12.43 -13.38 -1.38
N TRP A 36 -13.59 -12.82 -1.05
CA TRP A 36 -14.88 -13.41 -1.41
C TRP A 36 -15.83 -12.45 -2.11
N ILE A 37 -15.36 -11.31 -2.56
CA ILE A 37 -16.17 -10.35 -3.30
C ILE A 37 -16.59 -10.98 -4.64
N PRO A 38 -17.90 -11.10 -4.91
CA PRO A 38 -18.38 -11.55 -6.21
C PRO A 38 -17.92 -10.60 -7.32
N LEU A 39 -17.47 -11.15 -8.45
CA LEU A 39 -16.99 -10.33 -9.57
C LEU A 39 -18.03 -9.29 -10.03
N ALA A 40 -19.31 -9.64 -10.01
CA ALA A 40 -20.39 -8.74 -10.35
C ALA A 40 -20.54 -7.50 -9.44
N ARG A 41 -19.95 -7.55 -8.23
CA ARG A 41 -19.96 -6.46 -7.25
C ARG A 41 -18.62 -5.69 -7.19
N ALA A 42 -17.66 -6.05 -8.03
CA ALA A 42 -16.33 -5.42 -8.00
C ALA A 42 -16.39 -3.91 -8.29
N ALA A 43 -17.25 -3.48 -9.20
CA ALA A 43 -17.43 -2.06 -9.52
C ALA A 43 -17.96 -1.27 -8.30
N ASP A 44 -18.96 -1.81 -7.59
CA ASP A 44 -19.52 -1.17 -6.39
C ASP A 44 -18.46 -0.99 -5.29
N VAL A 45 -17.56 -1.96 -5.15
CA VAL A 45 -16.43 -1.87 -4.21
C VAL A 45 -15.45 -0.80 -4.64
N MET A 46 -15.14 -0.70 -5.94
CA MET A 46 -14.27 0.36 -6.46
C MET A 46 -14.87 1.75 -6.23
N ASP A 47 -16.17 1.91 -6.44
CA ASP A 47 -16.88 3.17 -6.18
C ASP A 47 -16.85 3.53 -4.69
N ALA A 48 -17.06 2.55 -3.80
CA ALA A 48 -16.98 2.76 -2.36
C ALA A 48 -15.56 3.17 -1.90
N LEU A 49 -14.51 2.63 -2.51
CA LEU A 49 -13.14 3.03 -2.26
C LEU A 49 -12.85 4.44 -2.80
N ALA A 50 -13.29 4.73 -4.02
CA ALA A 50 -13.11 6.03 -4.65
C ALA A 50 -13.77 7.16 -3.84
N ALA A 51 -14.91 6.89 -3.19
CA ALA A 51 -15.61 7.86 -2.34
C ALA A 51 -14.79 8.33 -1.11
N VAL A 52 -13.70 7.62 -0.78
CA VAL A 52 -12.77 7.97 0.32
C VAL A 52 -11.33 8.11 -0.17
N ASP A 53 -11.14 8.44 -1.44
CA ASP A 53 -9.84 8.62 -2.08
C ASP A 53 -8.92 7.39 -1.97
N MET A 54 -9.48 6.20 -2.14
CA MET A 54 -8.74 4.94 -2.16
C MET A 54 -8.90 4.20 -3.48
N HIS A 55 -7.93 3.37 -3.80
CA HIS A 55 -7.96 2.50 -4.99
C HIS A 55 -7.09 1.24 -4.79
N GLY A 56 -7.28 0.25 -5.66
CA GLY A 56 -6.51 -0.99 -5.66
C GLY A 56 -5.36 -1.04 -6.66
N ILE A 57 -4.96 0.09 -7.27
CA ILE A 57 -3.88 0.14 -8.26
C ILE A 57 -2.56 -0.22 -7.58
N GLN A 58 -1.69 -0.99 -8.28
CA GLN A 58 -0.40 -1.49 -7.79
C GLN A 58 -0.49 -2.50 -6.61
N THR A 59 -1.67 -2.98 -6.27
CA THR A 59 -1.81 -4.02 -5.24
C THR A 59 -1.63 -5.44 -5.78
N SER A 60 -1.66 -5.61 -7.10
CA SER A 60 -1.50 -6.89 -7.79
C SER A 60 -0.78 -6.72 -9.13
N GLY A 61 -0.42 -7.83 -9.76
CA GLY A 61 0.14 -7.87 -11.11
C GLY A 61 1.65 -7.69 -11.21
N ASN A 62 2.13 -7.77 -12.44
CA ASN A 62 3.55 -7.62 -12.82
C ASN A 62 3.88 -6.16 -13.08
N CYS A 63 3.81 -5.36 -12.04
CA CYS A 63 4.09 -3.94 -12.06
C CYS A 63 4.95 -3.57 -10.84
N ILE A 64 5.36 -2.31 -10.75
CA ILE A 64 5.82 -1.77 -9.47
C ILE A 64 4.64 -1.82 -8.51
N ARG A 65 4.83 -2.57 -7.42
CA ARG A 65 3.82 -2.75 -6.38
C ARG A 65 3.74 -1.48 -5.51
N ASN A 66 2.72 -1.39 -4.69
CA ASN A 66 2.62 -0.32 -3.70
C ASN A 66 3.93 -0.16 -2.92
N ILE A 67 4.35 1.06 -2.70
CA ILE A 67 5.54 1.38 -1.91
C ILE A 67 5.24 1.09 -0.43
N THR A 68 6.14 0.40 0.26
CA THR A 68 6.00 0.11 1.70
C THR A 68 7.02 0.87 2.52
N SER A 69 6.72 1.08 3.78
CA SER A 69 7.58 1.79 4.73
C SER A 69 7.47 1.20 6.14
N ASP A 70 8.16 1.82 7.08
CA ASP A 70 8.07 1.54 8.50
C ASP A 70 6.62 1.76 9.01
N ALA A 71 6.13 0.84 9.83
CA ALA A 71 4.82 0.96 10.47
C ALA A 71 4.73 2.17 11.43
N TYR A 72 5.86 2.64 11.93
CA TYR A 72 5.98 3.81 12.81
C TYR A 72 6.45 5.08 12.09
N ALA A 73 6.41 5.11 10.76
CA ALA A 73 6.80 6.28 9.98
C ALA A 73 6.08 7.55 10.45
N GLY A 74 6.86 8.59 10.72
CA GLY A 74 6.40 9.87 11.25
C GLY A 74 6.28 9.95 12.78
N VAL A 75 6.51 8.83 13.51
CA VAL A 75 6.41 8.79 14.98
C VAL A 75 7.49 7.92 15.64
N ALA A 76 8.34 7.26 14.86
CA ALA A 76 9.39 6.40 15.40
C ALA A 76 10.46 7.24 16.16
N PRO A 77 10.84 6.85 17.38
CA PRO A 77 11.78 7.63 18.20
C PRO A 77 13.20 7.67 17.63
N ASP A 78 13.55 6.73 16.77
CA ASP A 78 14.83 6.62 16.06
C ASP A 78 14.74 7.10 14.59
N GLU A 79 13.64 7.75 14.21
CA GLU A 79 13.46 8.29 12.87
C GLU A 79 14.41 9.45 12.63
N ILE A 80 15.14 9.40 11.53
CA ILE A 80 16.07 10.42 11.08
C ILE A 80 15.37 11.34 10.07
N VAL A 81 14.58 10.72 9.18
CA VAL A 81 13.83 11.41 8.14
C VAL A 81 12.49 10.71 7.99
N ASP A 82 11.39 11.47 7.95
CA ASP A 82 10.07 10.93 7.66
C ASP A 82 10.03 10.32 6.24
N PRO A 83 9.85 8.99 6.09
CA PRO A 83 9.86 8.34 4.78
C PRO A 83 8.57 8.54 3.97
N ARG A 84 7.48 9.00 4.60
CA ARG A 84 6.16 9.11 3.96
C ARG A 84 6.13 10.01 2.72
N PRO A 85 6.76 11.21 2.71
CA PRO A 85 6.82 12.03 1.51
C PRO A 85 7.54 11.35 0.34
N TYR A 86 8.60 10.61 0.62
CA TYR A 86 9.36 9.86 -0.39
C TYR A 86 8.55 8.69 -0.96
N CYS A 87 7.83 7.97 -0.11
CA CYS A 87 6.91 6.92 -0.54
C CYS A 87 5.82 7.49 -1.46
N GLU A 88 5.28 8.67 -1.13
CA GLU A 88 4.25 9.32 -1.94
C GLU A 88 4.79 9.77 -3.31
N ILE A 89 5.99 10.34 -3.37
CA ILE A 89 6.65 10.70 -4.63
C ILE A 89 6.83 9.46 -5.51
N LEU A 90 7.37 8.37 -4.95
CA LEU A 90 7.55 7.11 -5.67
C LEU A 90 6.22 6.52 -6.13
N ARG A 91 5.18 6.59 -5.31
CA ARG A 91 3.84 6.16 -5.68
C ARG A 91 3.30 6.94 -6.86
N GLN A 92 3.32 8.27 -6.79
CA GLN A 92 2.81 9.14 -7.87
C GLN A 92 3.58 8.92 -9.17
N TRP A 93 4.89 8.82 -9.09
CA TRP A 93 5.74 8.58 -10.26
C TRP A 93 5.47 7.22 -10.90
N SER A 94 5.27 6.17 -10.11
CA SER A 94 5.11 4.81 -10.63
C SER A 94 3.67 4.44 -11.01
N THR A 95 2.67 5.16 -10.46
CA THR A 95 1.25 4.88 -10.74
C THR A 95 0.92 5.19 -12.20
N LEU A 96 0.40 4.19 -12.92
CA LEU A 96 0.04 4.28 -14.34
C LEU A 96 1.20 4.66 -15.29
N HIS A 97 2.45 4.55 -14.81
CA HIS A 97 3.60 4.78 -15.68
C HIS A 97 3.70 3.66 -16.73
N PRO A 98 3.73 3.97 -18.03
CA PRO A 98 3.62 2.96 -19.08
C PRO A 98 4.76 1.92 -19.06
N GLU A 99 5.97 2.32 -18.70
CA GLU A 99 7.11 1.40 -18.61
C GLU A 99 7.01 0.40 -17.46
N PHE A 100 6.16 0.67 -16.45
CA PHE A 100 6.01 -0.17 -15.26
C PHE A 100 4.73 -1.01 -15.26
N ALA A 101 3.93 -0.93 -16.33
CA ALA A 101 2.66 -1.64 -16.41
C ALA A 101 2.82 -3.14 -16.73
N PHE A 102 3.90 -3.52 -17.39
CA PHE A 102 4.14 -4.87 -17.89
C PHE A 102 5.57 -5.34 -17.62
N LEU A 103 5.95 -5.38 -16.35
CA LEU A 103 7.24 -5.92 -15.93
C LEU A 103 7.23 -7.46 -16.05
N PRO A 104 8.40 -8.11 -16.21
CA PRO A 104 8.48 -9.57 -16.30
C PRO A 104 7.99 -10.29 -15.02
N ARG A 105 8.04 -9.59 -13.89
CA ARG A 105 7.50 -10.03 -12.60
C ARG A 105 7.09 -8.84 -11.75
N LYS A 106 6.35 -9.12 -10.66
CA LYS A 106 6.07 -8.11 -9.62
C LYS A 106 7.38 -7.53 -9.06
N PHE A 107 7.42 -6.22 -8.88
CA PHE A 107 8.59 -5.49 -8.41
C PHE A 107 8.22 -4.67 -7.16
N LYS A 108 8.99 -4.79 -6.11
CA LYS A 108 8.66 -4.25 -4.79
C LYS A 108 9.72 -3.27 -4.31
N ILE A 109 9.25 -2.14 -3.79
CA ILE A 109 10.09 -1.09 -3.22
C ILE A 109 9.68 -0.88 -1.77
N ALA A 110 10.65 -0.76 -0.87
CA ALA A 110 10.45 -0.35 0.52
C ALA A 110 11.38 0.79 0.88
N VAL A 111 10.92 1.68 1.76
CA VAL A 111 11.66 2.87 2.20
C VAL A 111 11.68 2.89 3.72
N SER A 112 12.87 3.07 4.31
CA SER A 112 13.06 3.29 5.74
C SER A 112 13.71 4.63 5.99
N GLY A 113 13.20 5.38 6.96
CA GLY A 113 13.76 6.65 7.42
C GLY A 113 14.29 6.60 8.85
N ALA A 114 14.26 5.42 9.48
CA ALA A 114 14.71 5.19 10.84
C ALA A 114 16.04 4.40 10.85
N LYS A 115 16.73 4.41 11.99
CA LYS A 115 17.97 3.62 12.16
C LYS A 115 17.70 2.12 12.10
N GLU A 116 16.59 1.67 12.70
CA GLU A 116 16.17 0.29 12.68
C GLU A 116 15.38 -0.01 11.41
N ASP A 117 15.73 -1.09 10.71
CA ASP A 117 15.00 -1.55 9.52
C ASP A 117 13.73 -2.32 9.91
N ARG A 118 12.63 -1.61 10.14
CA ARG A 118 11.30 -2.20 10.33
C ARG A 118 10.51 -2.35 9.03
N ALA A 119 11.07 -1.87 7.91
CA ALA A 119 10.47 -2.01 6.58
C ALA A 119 10.98 -3.24 5.82
N ALA A 120 11.95 -3.96 6.37
CA ALA A 120 12.63 -5.12 5.75
C ALA A 120 13.21 -4.77 4.36
N ILE A 121 13.91 -3.63 4.27
CA ILE A 121 14.45 -3.10 3.00
C ILE A 121 15.38 -4.09 2.32
N GLY A 122 16.15 -4.89 3.06
CA GLY A 122 17.04 -5.90 2.51
C GLY A 122 16.35 -7.06 1.78
N TRP A 123 15.02 -7.21 1.90
CA TRP A 123 14.23 -8.27 1.28
C TRP A 123 13.47 -7.83 0.03
N HIS A 124 13.54 -6.54 -0.30
CA HIS A 124 12.83 -5.94 -1.42
C HIS A 124 13.72 -5.90 -2.68
N ASP A 125 13.09 -5.78 -3.85
CA ASP A 125 13.83 -5.59 -5.10
C ASP A 125 14.61 -4.27 -5.07
N ILE A 126 14.03 -3.23 -4.48
CA ILE A 126 14.73 -2.01 -4.08
C ILE A 126 14.40 -1.70 -2.62
N GLY A 127 15.40 -1.61 -1.77
CA GLY A 127 15.33 -1.10 -0.43
C GLY A 127 16.04 0.24 -0.32
N LEU A 128 15.33 1.27 0.11
CA LEU A 128 15.88 2.62 0.28
C LEU A 128 16.00 2.93 1.76
N GLN A 129 17.23 3.08 2.23
CA GLN A 129 17.53 3.68 3.52
C GLN A 129 17.72 5.19 3.31
N LEU A 130 16.84 6.00 3.88
CA LEU A 130 16.97 7.45 3.80
C LEU A 130 18.14 7.93 4.69
N PRO A 131 18.78 9.05 4.32
CA PRO A 131 20.14 9.31 4.72
C PRO A 131 20.37 9.32 6.23
N ILE A 132 21.52 8.76 6.53
CA ILE A 132 22.21 8.80 7.81
C ILE A 132 22.96 10.14 7.87
#